data_a6d9fcd3421e5aa01b59be3db408e152
#
_entry.id   a6d9fcd3421e5aa01b59be3db408e152
#
_cell.length_a   1.000
_cell.length_b   1.000
_cell.length_c   1.000
_cell.angle_alpha   90.00
_cell.angle_beta   90.00
_cell.angle_gamma   90.00
#
_symmetry.space_group_name_H-M   'P 1'
#
loop_
_entity.id
_entity.type
_entity.pdbx_description
1 polymer ?
#
loop_
_entity_poly.entity_id
_entity_poly.type
_entity_poly.pdbx_seq_one_letter_code
_entity_poly.pdbx_strand_id
1 'polypeptide(L)'
;MFESLPGAHDPAAVAEVAHRTAELLVRGARSSEDTEVIARVVKLADDYGLDELADLWSDSPADSLPGALWRLYLLRSWVHGAAEEVSREYATGRKYAEVHAVVAGVADPPGPTEVRDMVDAVLRGVATGDFDTTLDRAAAFARIVATGRAHLADDTHDLVRSASKLVELADQLQVAARTERAGNLW
;
A
#
# COMPACT_ATOMS: atom_id res chain seq x y z
N MET A 1 -28.74 -14.69 -32.40
CA MET A 1 -29.18 -14.81 -31.01
C MET A 1 -27.90 -15.09 -30.18
N PHE A 2 -27.22 -14.04 -29.71
CA PHE A 2 -26.07 -14.20 -28.84
C PHE A 2 -26.62 -14.20 -27.41
N GLU A 3 -26.69 -15.39 -26.82
CA GLU A 3 -26.93 -15.52 -25.38
C GLU A 3 -25.76 -14.89 -24.63
N SER A 4 -26.06 -13.85 -23.86
CA SER A 4 -25.14 -13.24 -22.93
C SER A 4 -24.70 -14.30 -21.92
N LEU A 5 -23.40 -14.62 -21.91
CA LEU A 5 -22.76 -15.45 -20.91
C LEU A 5 -22.95 -14.78 -19.53
N PRO A 6 -23.55 -15.46 -18.54
CA PRO A 6 -23.61 -14.96 -17.19
C PRO A 6 -22.22 -15.17 -16.57
N GLY A 7 -21.45 -14.10 -16.38
CA GLY A 7 -20.11 -14.17 -15.80
C GLY A 7 -19.24 -12.92 -15.91
N ALA A 8 -19.69 -11.86 -16.57
CA ALA A 8 -19.03 -10.58 -16.47
C ALA A 8 -19.37 -9.99 -15.09
N HIS A 9 -18.41 -9.98 -14.17
CA HIS A 9 -18.56 -9.25 -12.92
C HIS A 9 -18.83 -7.79 -13.26
N ASP A 10 -19.95 -7.26 -12.78
CA ASP A 10 -20.27 -5.84 -12.95
C ASP A 10 -19.14 -5.02 -12.31
N PRO A 11 -18.41 -4.18 -13.06
CA PRO A 11 -17.31 -3.39 -12.51
C PRO A 11 -17.75 -2.51 -11.34
N ALA A 12 -19.00 -2.05 -11.33
CA ALA A 12 -19.56 -1.26 -10.26
C ALA A 12 -19.72 -2.11 -8.98
N ALA A 13 -20.20 -3.35 -9.12
CA ALA A 13 -20.30 -4.25 -7.96
C ALA A 13 -18.94 -4.63 -7.39
N VAL A 14 -17.92 -4.84 -8.25
CA VAL A 14 -16.54 -5.08 -7.79
C VAL A 14 -15.99 -3.87 -7.05
N ALA A 15 -16.18 -2.67 -7.58
CA ALA A 15 -15.72 -1.44 -6.93
C ALA A 15 -16.41 -1.21 -5.57
N GLU A 16 -17.70 -1.53 -5.45
CA GLU A 16 -18.43 -1.44 -4.18
C GLU A 16 -17.87 -2.43 -3.15
N VAL A 17 -17.62 -3.67 -3.54
CA VAL A 17 -17.00 -4.68 -2.66
C VAL A 17 -15.59 -4.25 -2.26
N ALA A 18 -14.79 -3.71 -3.19
CA ALA A 18 -13.46 -3.19 -2.91
C ALA A 18 -13.50 -2.08 -1.84
N HIS A 19 -14.40 -1.10 -2.00
CA HIS A 19 -14.57 -0.01 -1.02
C HIS A 19 -15.04 -0.54 0.33
N ARG A 20 -16.05 -1.39 0.35
CA ARG A 20 -16.60 -1.95 1.59
C ARG A 20 -15.56 -2.73 2.38
N THR A 21 -14.79 -3.60 1.72
CA THR A 21 -13.74 -4.38 2.38
C THR A 21 -12.62 -3.49 2.89
N ALA A 22 -12.21 -2.47 2.14
CA ALA A 22 -11.21 -1.50 2.55
C ALA A 22 -11.66 -0.70 3.79
N GLU A 23 -12.91 -0.21 3.80
CA GLU A 23 -13.49 0.50 4.94
C GLU A 23 -13.48 -0.36 6.20
N LEU A 24 -13.91 -1.61 6.10
CA LEU A 24 -13.98 -2.51 7.23
C LEU A 24 -12.60 -2.81 7.82
N LEU A 25 -11.58 -2.98 6.97
CA LEU A 25 -10.21 -3.23 7.42
C LEU A 25 -9.58 -2.01 8.08
N VAL A 26 -9.81 -0.81 7.55
CA VAL A 26 -9.17 0.42 8.04
C VAL A 26 -9.97 1.09 9.15
N ARG A 27 -11.31 1.12 9.03
CA ARG A 27 -12.21 1.82 9.96
C ARG A 27 -12.78 0.92 11.06
N GLY A 28 -12.67 -0.40 10.90
CA GLY A 28 -13.24 -1.38 11.81
C GLY A 28 -14.74 -1.57 11.64
N ALA A 29 -15.27 -2.54 12.41
CA ALA A 29 -16.68 -2.89 12.40
C ALA A 29 -17.52 -1.81 13.10
N ARG A 30 -18.62 -1.42 12.46
CA ARG A 30 -19.63 -0.52 13.04
C ARG A 30 -20.89 -1.28 13.50
N SER A 31 -21.02 -2.54 13.06
CA SER A 31 -22.16 -3.42 13.38
C SER A 31 -21.71 -4.86 13.58
N SER A 32 -22.59 -5.72 14.08
CA SER A 32 -22.31 -7.17 14.17
C SER A 32 -22.14 -7.83 12.79
N GLU A 33 -22.85 -7.33 11.78
CA GLU A 33 -22.71 -7.77 10.39
C GLU A 33 -21.32 -7.41 9.84
N ASP A 34 -20.81 -6.20 10.12
CA ASP A 34 -19.46 -5.78 9.76
C ASP A 34 -18.39 -6.68 10.41
N THR A 35 -18.60 -7.09 11.66
CA THR A 35 -17.70 -8.03 12.36
C THR A 35 -17.65 -9.38 11.66
N GLU A 36 -18.76 -9.89 11.17
CA GLU A 36 -18.80 -11.14 10.41
C GLU A 36 -18.07 -11.00 9.04
N VAL A 37 -18.24 -9.87 8.36
CA VAL A 37 -17.55 -9.60 7.08
C VAL A 37 -16.04 -9.51 7.31
N ILE A 38 -15.58 -8.79 8.33
CA ILE A 38 -14.15 -8.73 8.70
C ILE A 38 -13.62 -10.12 8.97
N ALA A 39 -14.31 -10.92 9.77
CA ALA A 39 -13.88 -12.29 10.09
C ALA A 39 -13.74 -13.16 8.82
N ARG A 40 -14.64 -13.00 7.85
CA ARG A 40 -14.56 -13.71 6.56
C ARG A 40 -13.39 -13.21 5.71
N VAL A 41 -13.15 -11.90 5.65
CA VAL A 41 -12.03 -11.29 4.91
C VAL A 41 -10.69 -11.72 5.51
N VAL A 42 -10.54 -11.66 6.83
CA VAL A 42 -9.34 -12.13 7.52
C VAL A 42 -9.12 -13.62 7.27
N LYS A 43 -10.18 -14.43 7.38
CA LYS A 43 -10.11 -15.86 7.08
C LYS A 43 -9.72 -16.12 5.61
N LEU A 44 -10.24 -15.35 4.66
CA LEU A 44 -9.86 -15.45 3.24
C LEU A 44 -8.37 -15.20 3.07
N ALA A 45 -7.84 -14.13 3.69
CA ALA A 45 -6.44 -13.80 3.65
C ALA A 45 -5.53 -14.87 4.30
N ASP A 46 -6.01 -15.51 5.37
CA ASP A 46 -5.30 -16.60 6.04
C ASP A 46 -5.33 -17.92 5.23
N ASP A 47 -6.46 -18.24 4.61
CA ASP A 47 -6.66 -19.50 3.87
C ASP A 47 -6.04 -19.47 2.46
N TYR A 48 -6.11 -18.35 1.76
CA TYR A 48 -5.73 -18.19 0.34
C TYR A 48 -4.56 -17.22 0.12
N GLY A 49 -4.22 -16.42 1.12
CA GLY A 49 -3.18 -15.41 1.05
C GLY A 49 -3.72 -14.00 0.78
N LEU A 50 -2.83 -13.04 0.98
CA LEU A 50 -3.15 -11.62 0.79
C LEU A 50 -3.32 -11.24 -0.68
N ASP A 51 -2.81 -12.05 -1.61
CA ASP A 51 -2.82 -11.80 -3.03
C ASP A 51 -4.25 -11.72 -3.58
N GLU A 52 -5.11 -12.68 -3.21
CA GLU A 52 -6.50 -12.72 -3.65
C GLU A 52 -7.34 -11.55 -3.09
N LEU A 53 -7.04 -11.14 -1.86
CA LEU A 53 -7.67 -9.95 -1.29
C LEU A 53 -7.20 -8.67 -2.00
N ALA A 54 -5.92 -8.59 -2.31
CA ALA A 54 -5.33 -7.45 -3.00
C ALA A 54 -5.87 -7.28 -4.43
N ASP A 55 -6.19 -8.37 -5.11
CA ASP A 55 -6.79 -8.34 -6.44
C ASP A 55 -8.11 -7.57 -6.48
N LEU A 56 -8.89 -7.58 -5.38
CA LEU A 56 -10.12 -6.77 -5.27
C LEU A 56 -9.84 -5.26 -5.39
N TRP A 57 -8.62 -4.82 -5.03
CA TRP A 57 -8.24 -3.41 -5.00
C TRP A 57 -7.39 -2.99 -6.18
N SER A 58 -6.97 -3.95 -7.04
CA SER A 58 -5.98 -3.70 -8.11
C SER A 58 -6.39 -2.62 -9.10
N ASP A 59 -7.68 -2.55 -9.44
CA ASP A 59 -8.24 -1.58 -10.39
C ASP A 59 -8.70 -0.27 -9.71
N SER A 60 -8.49 -0.13 -8.39
CA SER A 60 -8.98 1.04 -7.66
C SER A 60 -8.08 2.26 -7.87
N PRO A 61 -8.68 3.48 -8.02
CA PRO A 61 -7.94 4.72 -8.18
C PRO A 61 -6.96 4.98 -7.03
N ALA A 62 -5.84 5.66 -7.32
CA ALA A 62 -4.79 5.94 -6.34
C ALA A 62 -5.26 6.82 -5.17
N ASP A 63 -6.25 7.65 -5.41
CA ASP A 63 -6.84 8.59 -4.47
C ASP A 63 -8.05 8.03 -3.71
N SER A 64 -8.24 6.71 -3.77
CA SER A 64 -9.27 5.97 -3.03
C SER A 64 -8.67 5.11 -1.92
N LEU A 65 -9.48 4.75 -0.93
CA LEU A 65 -9.06 3.89 0.19
C LEU A 65 -8.60 2.50 -0.28
N PRO A 66 -9.34 1.77 -1.15
CA PRO A 66 -8.86 0.50 -1.69
C PRO A 66 -7.61 0.66 -2.55
N GLY A 67 -7.49 1.77 -3.31
CA GLY A 67 -6.30 2.05 -4.10
C GLY A 67 -5.06 2.34 -3.24
N ALA A 68 -5.21 2.97 -2.09
CA ALA A 68 -4.13 3.14 -1.11
C ALA A 68 -3.69 1.79 -0.50
N LEU A 69 -4.64 0.91 -0.14
CA LEU A 69 -4.36 -0.45 0.34
C LEU A 69 -3.65 -1.29 -0.71
N TRP A 70 -4.07 -1.22 -1.96
CA TRP A 70 -3.38 -1.89 -3.07
C TRP A 70 -1.90 -1.46 -3.17
N ARG A 71 -1.61 -0.18 -3.05
CA ARG A 71 -0.24 0.34 -3.10
C ARG A 71 0.62 -0.09 -1.92
N LEU A 72 0.04 -0.15 -0.74
CA LEU A 72 0.71 -0.74 0.43
C LEU A 72 1.02 -2.22 0.21
N TYR A 73 0.06 -2.97 -0.33
CA TYR A 73 0.25 -4.37 -0.68
C TYR A 73 1.37 -4.55 -1.72
N LEU A 74 1.38 -3.77 -2.79
CA LEU A 74 2.44 -3.81 -3.80
C LEU A 74 3.82 -3.54 -3.20
N LEU A 75 3.91 -2.52 -2.34
CA LEU A 75 5.16 -2.19 -1.63
C LEU A 75 5.62 -3.37 -0.77
N ARG A 76 4.71 -3.96 -0.01
CA ARG A 76 4.99 -5.14 0.82
C ARG A 76 5.46 -6.33 -0.01
N SER A 77 4.71 -6.69 -1.04
CA SER A 77 5.01 -7.83 -1.91
C SER A 77 6.38 -7.67 -2.55
N TRP A 78 6.70 -6.47 -3.03
CA TRP A 78 8.01 -6.17 -3.58
C TRP A 78 9.13 -6.26 -2.52
N VAL A 79 8.95 -5.71 -1.32
CA VAL A 79 9.93 -5.80 -0.22
C VAL A 79 10.20 -7.26 0.16
N HIS A 80 9.16 -8.10 0.15
CA HIS A 80 9.32 -9.54 0.40
C HIS A 80 10.10 -10.25 -0.72
N GLY A 81 9.75 -9.96 -1.97
CA GLY A 81 10.35 -10.62 -3.13
C GLY A 81 11.81 -10.22 -3.40
N ALA A 82 12.23 -9.03 -2.96
CA ALA A 82 13.54 -8.45 -3.25
C ALA A 82 14.26 -7.93 -1.98
N ALA A 83 14.10 -8.59 -0.85
CA ALA A 83 14.53 -8.10 0.46
C ALA A 83 16.00 -7.68 0.54
N GLU A 84 16.92 -8.43 -0.07
CA GLU A 84 18.36 -8.11 -0.06
C GLU A 84 18.68 -6.85 -0.89
N GLU A 85 18.04 -6.71 -2.05
CA GLU A 85 18.22 -5.55 -2.93
C GLU A 85 17.66 -4.31 -2.25
N VAL A 86 16.42 -4.40 -1.75
CA VAL A 86 15.75 -3.32 -1.02
C VAL A 86 16.54 -2.86 0.19
N SER A 87 17.13 -3.79 0.95
CA SER A 87 17.96 -3.45 2.12
C SER A 87 19.21 -2.67 1.73
N ARG A 88 19.89 -3.03 0.63
CA ARG A 88 21.06 -2.29 0.11
C ARG A 88 20.68 -0.89 -0.36
N GLU A 89 19.59 -0.80 -1.13
CA GLU A 89 19.06 0.46 -1.64
C GLU A 89 18.62 1.37 -0.49
N TYR A 90 17.91 0.82 0.50
CA TYR A 90 17.51 1.56 1.70
C TYR A 90 18.72 2.08 2.47
N ALA A 91 19.71 1.24 2.76
CA ALA A 91 20.93 1.63 3.46
C ALA A 91 21.71 2.73 2.72
N THR A 92 21.74 2.66 1.38
CA THR A 92 22.34 3.71 0.54
C THR A 92 21.52 4.98 0.58
N GLY A 93 20.21 4.87 0.36
CA GLY A 93 19.30 6.02 0.32
C GLY A 93 19.25 6.80 1.63
N ARG A 94 19.32 6.12 2.78
CA ARG A 94 19.37 6.80 4.09
C ARG A 94 20.50 7.81 4.22
N LYS A 95 21.63 7.58 3.59
CA LYS A 95 22.78 8.50 3.64
C LYS A 95 22.49 9.84 2.96
N TYR A 96 21.53 9.85 2.03
CA TYR A 96 21.19 11.02 1.20
C TYR A 96 19.80 11.57 1.47
N ALA A 97 18.94 10.79 2.13
CA ALA A 97 17.52 11.07 2.30
C ALA A 97 17.14 11.78 3.61
N GLU A 98 18.09 12.07 4.50
CA GLU A 98 17.82 12.71 5.82
C GLU A 98 17.02 14.01 5.68
N VAL A 99 17.28 14.80 4.64
CA VAL A 99 16.57 16.06 4.39
C VAL A 99 15.12 15.81 3.97
N HIS A 100 14.86 14.77 3.15
CA HIS A 100 13.53 14.44 2.66
C HIS A 100 12.64 13.81 3.73
N ALA A 101 13.20 12.99 4.62
CA ALA A 101 12.47 12.40 5.74
C ALA A 101 12.00 13.46 6.74
N VAL A 102 12.85 14.43 7.05
CA VAL A 102 12.50 15.58 7.91
C VAL A 102 11.41 16.45 7.27
N VAL A 103 11.49 16.67 5.95
CA VAL A 103 10.48 17.44 5.21
C VAL A 103 9.14 16.72 5.16
N ALA A 104 9.12 15.38 5.10
CA ALA A 104 7.91 14.58 5.16
C ALA A 104 7.30 14.48 6.58
N GLY A 105 7.96 15.03 7.60
CA GLY A 105 7.49 14.97 8.99
C GLY A 105 7.66 13.59 9.64
N VAL A 106 8.44 12.69 9.05
CA VAL A 106 8.74 11.37 9.59
C VAL A 106 10.10 11.43 10.26
N ALA A 107 10.11 11.47 11.60
CA ALA A 107 11.33 11.64 12.39
C ALA A 107 12.30 10.44 12.30
N ASP A 108 11.78 9.24 12.10
CA ASP A 108 12.56 8.00 11.92
C ASP A 108 11.91 7.14 10.82
N PRO A 109 12.41 7.21 9.58
CA PRO A 109 11.83 6.45 8.47
C PRO A 109 12.02 4.94 8.71
N PRO A 110 10.95 4.15 8.53
CA PRO A 110 10.97 2.72 8.82
C PRO A 110 11.86 1.95 7.84
N GLY A 111 12.52 0.91 8.33
CA GLY A 111 13.26 -0.06 7.51
C GLY A 111 12.34 -1.08 6.81
N PRO A 112 12.93 -1.99 6.00
CA PRO A 112 12.15 -3.00 5.26
C PRO A 112 11.28 -3.88 6.16
N THR A 113 11.78 -4.28 7.32
CA THR A 113 11.04 -5.12 8.28
C THR A 113 9.85 -4.35 8.86
N GLU A 114 10.08 -3.13 9.31
CA GLU A 114 9.03 -2.27 9.90
C GLU A 114 7.94 -1.93 8.89
N VAL A 115 8.28 -1.70 7.62
CA VAL A 115 7.28 -1.47 6.56
C VAL A 115 6.44 -2.71 6.33
N ARG A 116 7.07 -3.86 6.25
CA ARG A 116 6.35 -5.13 6.10
C ARG A 116 5.37 -5.37 7.23
N ASP A 117 5.84 -5.26 8.48
CA ASP A 117 5.02 -5.50 9.67
C ASP A 117 3.86 -4.51 9.77
N MET A 118 4.09 -3.26 9.39
CA MET A 118 3.08 -2.21 9.36
C MET A 118 1.98 -2.51 8.32
N VAL A 119 2.36 -2.90 7.12
CA VAL A 119 1.39 -3.25 6.06
C VAL A 119 0.62 -4.52 6.43
N ASP A 120 1.29 -5.51 6.99
CA ASP A 120 0.65 -6.73 7.48
C ASP A 120 -0.39 -6.43 8.55
N ALA A 121 -0.12 -5.51 9.47
CA ALA A 121 -1.06 -5.10 10.51
C ALA A 121 -2.33 -4.47 9.90
N VAL A 122 -2.18 -3.57 8.92
CA VAL A 122 -3.31 -2.96 8.21
C VAL A 122 -4.15 -4.02 7.51
N LEU A 123 -3.52 -4.90 6.72
CA LEU A 123 -4.21 -5.91 5.93
C LEU A 123 -4.89 -6.98 6.78
N ARG A 124 -4.45 -7.18 8.02
CA ARG A 124 -5.12 -8.07 8.98
C ARG A 124 -6.22 -7.40 9.81
N GLY A 125 -6.59 -6.17 9.50
CA GLY A 125 -7.59 -5.43 10.27
C GLY A 125 -7.14 -5.07 11.70
N VAL A 126 -5.84 -5.12 11.96
CA VAL A 126 -5.24 -4.82 13.28
C VAL A 126 -4.83 -3.35 13.39
N ALA A 127 -5.04 -2.57 12.33
CA ALA A 127 -4.65 -1.16 12.31
C ALA A 127 -5.49 -0.35 13.31
N THR A 128 -4.84 0.12 14.33
CA THR A 128 -5.40 0.99 15.36
C THR A 128 -5.19 2.45 14.97
N GLY A 129 -6.11 3.02 14.21
CA GLY A 129 -6.33 4.48 14.24
C GLY A 129 -5.44 5.38 13.40
N ASP A 130 -4.21 5.02 13.03
CA ASP A 130 -3.26 5.95 12.38
C ASP A 130 -2.94 5.56 10.93
N PHE A 131 -3.99 5.41 10.12
CA PHE A 131 -3.81 4.98 8.72
C PHE A 131 -3.07 6.04 7.89
N ASP A 132 -3.32 7.33 8.12
CA ASP A 132 -2.59 8.43 7.50
C ASP A 132 -1.08 8.39 7.82
N THR A 133 -0.72 8.11 9.08
CA THR A 133 0.67 7.93 9.50
C THR A 133 1.29 6.71 8.83
N THR A 134 0.54 5.62 8.69
CA THR A 134 0.99 4.41 7.98
C THR A 134 1.35 4.72 6.52
N LEU A 135 0.48 5.47 5.82
CA LEU A 135 0.71 5.89 4.44
C LEU A 135 1.93 6.82 4.32
N ASP A 136 2.08 7.81 5.22
CA ASP A 136 3.24 8.71 5.23
C ASP A 136 4.56 7.95 5.46
N ARG A 137 4.58 6.98 6.36
CA ARG A 137 5.75 6.15 6.64
C ARG A 137 6.12 5.27 5.44
N ALA A 138 5.13 4.66 4.80
CA ALA A 138 5.34 3.88 3.59
C ALA A 138 5.85 4.75 2.43
N ALA A 139 5.34 5.97 2.28
CA ALA A 139 5.82 6.94 1.29
C ALA A 139 7.27 7.35 1.55
N ALA A 140 7.63 7.65 2.81
CA ALA A 140 9.00 7.98 3.19
C ALA A 140 9.96 6.83 2.90
N PHE A 141 9.58 5.60 3.25
CA PHE A 141 10.36 4.40 2.93
C PHE A 141 10.60 4.27 1.41
N ALA A 142 9.55 4.36 0.60
CA ALA A 142 9.66 4.24 -0.85
C ALA A 142 10.60 5.29 -1.45
N ARG A 143 10.57 6.55 -0.95
CA ARG A 143 11.49 7.62 -1.39
C ARG A 143 12.94 7.33 -1.03
N ILE A 144 13.20 6.81 0.18
CA ILE A 144 14.55 6.45 0.60
C ILE A 144 15.12 5.38 -0.32
N VAL A 145 14.32 4.34 -0.60
CA VAL A 145 14.75 3.26 -1.50
C VAL A 145 14.95 3.77 -2.92
N ALA A 146 14.05 4.62 -3.43
CA ALA A 146 14.20 5.24 -4.75
C ALA A 146 15.50 6.05 -4.86
N THR A 147 15.84 6.82 -3.82
CA THR A 147 17.10 7.57 -3.75
C THR A 147 18.31 6.64 -3.78
N GLY A 148 18.28 5.57 -2.99
CA GLY A 148 19.37 4.58 -2.97
C GLY A 148 19.52 3.85 -4.30
N ARG A 149 18.41 3.46 -4.92
CA ARG A 149 18.38 2.84 -6.25
C ARG A 149 18.99 3.76 -7.31
N ALA A 150 18.61 5.03 -7.31
CA ALA A 150 19.16 6.00 -8.24
C ALA A 150 20.67 6.20 -8.06
N HIS A 151 21.19 6.14 -6.82
CA HIS A 151 22.63 6.25 -6.54
C HIS A 151 23.41 4.98 -6.86
N LEU A 152 22.77 3.81 -6.83
CA LEU A 152 23.36 2.52 -7.18
C LEU A 152 23.26 2.22 -8.68
N ALA A 153 22.48 3.00 -9.41
CA ALA A 153 22.32 2.84 -10.85
C ALA A 153 23.55 3.40 -11.57
N ASP A 154 24.40 2.53 -12.06
CA ASP A 154 25.48 2.89 -13.01
C ASP A 154 24.86 3.16 -14.39
N ASP A 155 24.27 4.37 -14.59
CA ASP A 155 23.69 4.88 -15.86
C ASP A 155 22.73 3.90 -16.60
N THR A 156 22.21 2.89 -15.91
CA THR A 156 21.28 1.92 -16.51
C THR A 156 19.88 2.51 -16.55
N HIS A 157 19.37 2.84 -17.72
CA HIS A 157 18.04 3.43 -17.94
C HIS A 157 16.90 2.67 -17.21
N ASP A 158 17.02 1.37 -17.06
CA ASP A 158 16.00 0.56 -16.39
C ASP A 158 15.95 0.79 -14.88
N LEU A 159 17.08 0.98 -14.22
CA LEU A 159 17.14 1.30 -12.79
C LEU A 159 16.63 2.73 -12.51
N VAL A 160 16.99 3.70 -13.36
CA VAL A 160 16.47 5.07 -13.25
C VAL A 160 14.96 5.09 -13.43
N ARG A 161 14.42 4.36 -14.41
CA ARG A 161 12.98 4.23 -14.62
C ARG A 161 12.27 3.55 -13.45
N SER A 162 12.88 2.53 -12.86
CA SER A 162 12.38 1.83 -11.70
C SER A 162 12.40 2.71 -10.44
N ALA A 163 13.43 3.55 -10.26
CA ALA A 163 13.46 4.56 -9.20
C ALA A 163 12.34 5.59 -9.35
N SER A 164 12.06 6.05 -10.57
CA SER A 164 10.97 6.99 -10.84
C SER A 164 9.59 6.42 -10.49
N LYS A 165 9.36 5.13 -10.75
CA LYS A 165 8.11 4.44 -10.35
C LYS A 165 7.94 4.36 -8.84
N LEU A 166 9.03 4.20 -8.08
CA LEU A 166 8.98 4.25 -6.62
C LEU A 166 8.68 5.64 -6.08
N VAL A 167 9.20 6.69 -6.73
CA VAL A 167 8.85 8.08 -6.40
C VAL A 167 7.36 8.32 -6.66
N GLU A 168 6.85 7.88 -7.81
CA GLU A 168 5.42 7.99 -8.13
C GLU A 168 4.54 7.26 -7.10
N LEU A 169 4.90 6.04 -6.72
CA LEU A 169 4.24 5.29 -5.66
C LEU A 169 4.24 6.07 -4.33
N ALA A 170 5.39 6.63 -3.97
CA ALA A 170 5.52 7.42 -2.75
C ALA A 170 4.65 8.69 -2.77
N ASP A 171 4.57 9.37 -3.91
CA ASP A 171 3.74 10.56 -4.08
C ASP A 171 2.25 10.21 -3.96
N GLN A 172 1.81 9.10 -4.55
CA GLN A 172 0.45 8.60 -4.44
C GLN A 172 0.09 8.26 -2.98
N LEU A 173 0.96 7.55 -2.26
CA LEU A 173 0.77 7.24 -0.84
C LEU A 173 0.71 8.51 0.02
N GLN A 174 1.54 9.51 -0.28
CA GLN A 174 1.53 10.77 0.46
C GLN A 174 0.28 11.60 0.18
N VAL A 175 -0.24 11.58 -1.05
CA VAL A 175 -1.52 12.22 -1.37
C VAL A 175 -2.64 11.52 -0.59
N ALA A 176 -2.69 10.20 -0.61
CA ALA A 176 -3.67 9.43 0.15
C ALA A 176 -3.59 9.73 1.66
N ALA A 177 -2.38 9.84 2.24
CA ALA A 177 -2.18 10.22 3.63
C ALA A 177 -2.78 11.59 3.99
N ARG A 178 -2.59 12.59 3.12
CA ARG A 178 -3.17 13.92 3.32
C ARG A 178 -4.68 13.90 3.21
N THR A 179 -5.21 13.15 2.25
CA THR A 179 -6.65 12.99 2.03
C THR A 179 -7.30 12.26 3.21
N GLU A 180 -6.62 11.23 3.75
CA GLU A 180 -7.05 10.52 4.95
C GLU A 180 -7.09 11.43 6.17
N ARG A 181 -6.04 12.21 6.39
CA ARG A 181 -5.96 13.19 7.51
C ARG A 181 -7.04 14.25 7.44
N ALA A 182 -7.49 14.59 6.23
CA ALA A 182 -8.63 15.49 6.01
C ALA A 182 -9.99 14.79 6.15
N GLY A 183 -10.03 13.46 6.37
CA GLY A 183 -11.25 12.67 6.47
C GLY A 183 -11.98 12.45 5.14
N ASN A 184 -11.27 12.60 4.03
CA ASN A 184 -11.82 12.57 2.67
C ASN A 184 -11.33 11.38 1.81
N LEU A 185 -10.60 10.42 2.38
CA LEU A 185 -10.19 9.22 1.66
C LEU A 185 -11.33 8.19 1.69
N TRP A 186 -11.94 7.98 0.53
CA TRP A 186 -13.09 7.08 0.33
C TRP A 186 -12.68 5.81 -0.42
#